data_7473d906e96d5bbcec41e43bdab058b5
#
_entry.id   7473d906e96d5bbcec41e43bdab058b5
#
_cell.length_a   1.000
_cell.length_b   1.000
_cell.length_c   1.000
_cell.angle_alpha   90.00
_cell.angle_beta   90.00
_cell.angle_gamma   90.00
#
_symmetry.space_group_name_H-M   'P 1'
#
loop_
_entity.id
_entity.type
_entity.pdbx_description
1 polymer ?
#
loop_
_entity_poly.entity_id
_entity_poly.type
_entity_poly.pdbx_seq_one_letter_code
_entity_poly.pdbx_strand_id
1 'polypeptide(L)'
;MKRVAVLGHFAFGFDATGGQITKTRVIGEELVRRYGDDEVSLKDTKGGSKALLTMPYTTLQLLRSHQNVVVMPSRKGILVIIPLFAFFNLFFNRKLHYVVIGGWLPLFASKHPIYRSFLKRFHQIYVETNLMHDELSKQGINNTVVLPNCKKLDICPENNLFRQETSPLPLCTFSRVNREKGIGIAIEAVRKANEALGKTAFTLDIFGNIEEPEWFHELLEEQSDVIKYKGTIPFDKSTAVLSKYYLLLFPTFYDGEGFPGTLIDALAAGIPAVASNWMANAEIVEDGKTGFIIEPKSSDSLSALLIELAHRHDALLIMRMNCIQKAADYQPEHVADILAENI
;
A
#
# COMPACT_ATOMS: atom_id res chain seq x y z
N MET A 1 32.88 -4.94 -11.22
CA MET A 1 31.92 -5.20 -10.13
C MET A 1 30.66 -4.45 -10.49
N LYS A 2 29.52 -5.12 -10.57
CA LYS A 2 28.24 -4.52 -10.96
C LYS A 2 27.77 -3.50 -9.90
N ARG A 3 26.93 -2.56 -10.31
CA ARG A 3 26.44 -1.48 -9.45
C ARG A 3 25.51 -1.96 -8.34
N VAL A 4 24.46 -2.74 -8.68
CA VAL A 4 23.43 -3.14 -7.71
C VAL A 4 22.88 -4.55 -7.94
N ALA A 5 22.66 -5.29 -6.87
CA ALA A 5 21.85 -6.51 -6.86
C ALA A 5 20.54 -6.27 -6.11
N VAL A 6 19.45 -6.82 -6.63
CA VAL A 6 18.15 -6.85 -5.94
C VAL A 6 17.79 -8.28 -5.62
N LEU A 7 17.66 -8.60 -4.34
CA LEU A 7 17.24 -9.90 -3.83
C LEU A 7 15.83 -9.78 -3.25
N GLY A 8 14.85 -10.38 -3.89
CA GLY A 8 13.45 -10.29 -3.47
C GLY A 8 12.55 -11.34 -4.09
N HIS A 9 11.27 -11.29 -3.78
CA HIS A 9 10.30 -12.24 -4.33
C HIS A 9 9.72 -11.70 -5.64
N PHE A 10 10.35 -12.03 -6.76
CA PHE A 10 9.91 -11.65 -8.10
C PHE A 10 8.84 -12.58 -8.69
N ALA A 11 8.80 -13.83 -8.26
CA ALA A 11 7.96 -14.89 -8.81
C ALA A 11 8.11 -15.01 -10.35
N PHE A 12 9.35 -15.04 -10.84
CA PHE A 12 9.62 -15.19 -12.28
C PHE A 12 9.00 -16.48 -12.85
N GLY A 13 8.34 -16.35 -14.01
CA GLY A 13 7.70 -17.47 -14.69
C GLY A 13 6.38 -17.95 -14.08
N PHE A 14 5.79 -17.18 -13.16
CA PHE A 14 4.51 -17.51 -12.53
C PHE A 14 3.58 -16.29 -12.52
N ASP A 15 2.31 -16.55 -12.78
CA ASP A 15 1.26 -15.55 -12.63
C ASP A 15 0.87 -15.47 -11.14
N ALA A 16 1.72 -14.80 -10.37
CA ALA A 16 1.51 -14.59 -8.94
C ALA A 16 1.34 -13.10 -8.67
N THR A 17 0.28 -12.76 -7.96
CA THR A 17 -0.08 -11.39 -7.58
C THR A 17 0.07 -11.20 -6.07
N GLY A 18 0.31 -9.95 -5.66
CA GLY A 18 0.44 -9.58 -4.24
C GLY A 18 1.36 -8.37 -4.07
N GLY A 19 1.09 -7.55 -3.07
CA GLY A 19 1.82 -6.29 -2.85
C GLY A 19 3.34 -6.45 -2.79
N GLN A 20 3.84 -7.54 -2.18
CA GLN A 20 5.27 -7.84 -2.13
C GLN A 20 5.87 -8.08 -3.51
N ILE A 21 5.22 -8.92 -4.33
CA ILE A 21 5.70 -9.26 -5.68
C ILE A 21 5.68 -8.01 -6.56
N THR A 22 4.57 -7.28 -6.54
CA THR A 22 4.40 -6.05 -7.32
C THR A 22 5.48 -5.03 -6.99
N LYS A 23 5.68 -4.68 -5.72
CA LYS A 23 6.70 -3.71 -5.32
C LYS A 23 8.12 -4.18 -5.65
N THR A 24 8.40 -5.49 -5.47
CA THR A 24 9.72 -6.06 -5.81
C THR A 24 10.00 -5.95 -7.30
N ARG A 25 9.01 -6.28 -8.16
CA ARG A 25 9.14 -6.16 -9.62
C ARG A 25 9.34 -4.71 -10.03
N VAL A 26 8.48 -3.81 -9.56
CA VAL A 26 8.56 -2.37 -9.87
C VAL A 26 9.94 -1.80 -9.53
N ILE A 27 10.44 -2.01 -8.32
CA ILE A 27 11.77 -1.54 -7.91
C ILE A 27 12.87 -2.16 -8.77
N GLY A 28 12.79 -3.46 -9.05
CA GLY A 28 13.77 -4.15 -9.91
C GLY A 28 13.80 -3.60 -11.33
N GLU A 29 12.63 -3.43 -11.96
CA GLU A 29 12.48 -2.89 -13.32
C GLU A 29 12.99 -1.45 -13.41
N GLU A 30 12.68 -0.60 -12.42
CA GLU A 30 13.15 0.78 -12.39
C GLU A 30 14.67 0.89 -12.24
N LEU A 31 15.29 0.04 -11.41
CA LEU A 31 16.75 0.01 -11.30
C LEU A 31 17.41 -0.48 -12.58
N VAL A 32 16.82 -1.48 -13.26
CA VAL A 32 17.29 -1.94 -14.60
C VAL A 32 17.13 -0.84 -15.63
N ARG A 33 15.99 -0.15 -15.68
CA ARG A 33 15.74 0.97 -16.60
C ARG A 33 16.78 2.08 -16.41
N ARG A 34 17.17 2.37 -15.15
CA ARG A 34 18.10 3.46 -14.80
C ARG A 34 19.57 3.12 -15.06
N TYR A 35 20.00 1.91 -14.71
CA TYR A 35 21.41 1.54 -14.72
C TYR A 35 21.79 0.56 -15.81
N GLY A 36 20.82 -0.05 -16.50
CA GLY A 36 21.03 -1.07 -17.52
C GLY A 36 21.18 -2.50 -16.97
N ASP A 37 20.92 -3.49 -17.81
CA ASP A 37 20.96 -4.93 -17.46
C ASP A 37 22.38 -5.39 -17.05
N ASP A 38 23.40 -4.76 -17.61
CA ASP A 38 24.80 -5.11 -17.30
C ASP A 38 25.19 -4.73 -15.87
N GLU A 39 24.60 -3.69 -15.30
CA GLU A 39 24.91 -3.15 -13.97
C GLU A 39 23.97 -3.64 -12.87
N VAL A 40 22.81 -4.21 -13.22
CA VAL A 40 21.81 -4.69 -12.28
C VAL A 40 21.70 -6.21 -12.33
N SER A 41 21.55 -6.84 -11.18
CA SER A 41 21.23 -8.27 -11.09
C SER A 41 19.98 -8.49 -10.24
N LEU A 42 18.96 -9.12 -10.81
CA LEU A 42 17.74 -9.48 -10.11
C LEU A 42 17.80 -10.95 -9.66
N LYS A 43 17.61 -11.20 -8.36
CA LYS A 43 17.66 -12.55 -7.80
C LYS A 43 16.36 -12.86 -7.06
N ASP A 44 15.65 -13.90 -7.54
CA ASP A 44 14.39 -14.35 -6.93
C ASP A 44 14.65 -15.19 -5.68
N THR A 45 13.92 -14.91 -4.61
CA THR A 45 13.92 -15.70 -3.36
C THR A 45 12.87 -16.82 -3.38
N LYS A 46 12.14 -17.01 -4.49
CA LYS A 46 11.18 -18.09 -4.64
C LYS A 46 11.89 -19.44 -4.61
N GLY A 47 11.37 -20.39 -3.83
CA GLY A 47 11.93 -21.75 -3.75
C GLY A 47 11.76 -22.41 -2.38
N GLY A 48 11.03 -21.77 -1.45
CA GLY A 48 10.75 -22.36 -0.12
C GLY A 48 12.01 -22.72 0.65
N SER A 49 12.03 -23.90 1.25
CA SER A 49 13.17 -24.40 2.05
C SER A 49 14.47 -24.57 1.23
N LYS A 50 14.38 -24.90 -0.06
CA LYS A 50 15.56 -25.02 -0.94
C LYS A 50 16.25 -23.66 -1.14
N ALA A 51 15.50 -22.59 -1.30
CA ALA A 51 16.07 -21.24 -1.41
C ALA A 51 16.79 -20.81 -0.13
N LEU A 52 16.30 -21.21 1.04
CA LEU A 52 16.95 -20.94 2.33
C LEU A 52 18.29 -21.67 2.47
N LEU A 53 18.41 -22.90 1.99
CA LEU A 53 19.67 -23.67 2.02
C LEU A 53 20.74 -23.04 1.13
N THR A 54 20.38 -22.46 0.02
CA THR A 54 21.33 -21.78 -0.91
C THR A 54 21.64 -20.34 -0.53
N MET A 55 20.92 -19.78 0.44
CA MET A 55 21.02 -18.36 0.79
C MET A 55 22.43 -17.92 1.24
N PRO A 56 23.21 -18.71 2.04
CA PRO A 56 24.58 -18.32 2.38
C PRO A 56 25.48 -18.16 1.15
N TYR A 57 25.37 -19.10 0.19
CA TYR A 57 26.13 -19.02 -1.06
C TYR A 57 25.69 -17.80 -1.90
N THR A 58 24.38 -17.59 -2.04
CA THR A 58 23.81 -16.43 -2.76
C THR A 58 24.28 -15.12 -2.13
N THR A 59 24.27 -15.02 -0.79
CA THR A 59 24.74 -13.83 -0.07
C THR A 59 26.20 -13.53 -0.40
N LEU A 60 27.10 -14.54 -0.30
CA LEU A 60 28.51 -14.39 -0.64
C LEU A 60 28.73 -13.99 -2.10
N GLN A 61 28.00 -14.61 -3.03
CA GLN A 61 28.07 -14.28 -4.46
C GLN A 61 27.69 -12.82 -4.72
N LEU A 62 26.58 -12.34 -4.14
CA LEU A 62 26.10 -10.97 -4.34
C LEU A 62 27.08 -9.95 -3.71
N LEU A 63 27.59 -10.20 -2.50
CA LEU A 63 28.55 -9.32 -1.85
C LEU A 63 29.89 -9.24 -2.57
N ARG A 64 30.31 -10.31 -3.27
CA ARG A 64 31.55 -10.32 -4.07
C ARG A 64 31.41 -9.55 -5.36
N SER A 65 30.23 -9.60 -5.99
CA SER A 65 30.04 -9.14 -7.37
C SER A 65 29.41 -7.76 -7.49
N HIS A 66 28.83 -7.19 -6.42
CA HIS A 66 28.11 -5.91 -6.47
C HIS A 66 28.61 -4.91 -5.42
N GLN A 67 28.43 -3.61 -5.73
CA GLN A 67 28.75 -2.51 -4.81
C GLN A 67 27.63 -2.29 -3.80
N ASN A 68 26.39 -2.37 -4.28
CA ASN A 68 25.18 -2.21 -3.49
C ASN A 68 24.35 -3.49 -3.54
N VAL A 69 23.72 -3.86 -2.44
CA VAL A 69 22.78 -4.99 -2.38
C VAL A 69 21.47 -4.54 -1.73
N VAL A 70 20.41 -4.55 -2.51
CA VAL A 70 19.05 -4.26 -2.06
C VAL A 70 18.38 -5.59 -1.71
N VAL A 71 17.91 -5.75 -0.48
CA VAL A 71 17.17 -6.93 -0.04
C VAL A 71 15.73 -6.56 0.28
N MET A 72 14.79 -7.40 -0.17
CA MET A 72 13.35 -7.22 0.00
C MET A 72 12.72 -8.51 0.57
N PRO A 73 13.10 -8.93 1.78
CA PRO A 73 12.61 -10.16 2.37
C PRO A 73 11.14 -10.04 2.81
N SER A 74 10.43 -11.16 2.74
CA SER A 74 9.13 -11.30 3.41
C SER A 74 9.29 -11.30 4.93
N ARG A 75 8.16 -11.21 5.68
CA ARG A 75 8.13 -11.28 7.14
C ARG A 75 8.81 -12.55 7.71
N LYS A 76 8.78 -13.67 6.99
CA LYS A 76 9.52 -14.89 7.38
C LYS A 76 10.98 -14.86 6.89
N GLY A 77 11.22 -14.30 5.72
CA GLY A 77 12.55 -14.21 5.11
C GLY A 77 13.52 -13.32 5.89
N ILE A 78 13.02 -12.33 6.63
CA ILE A 78 13.86 -11.44 7.46
C ILE A 78 14.71 -12.22 8.45
N LEU A 79 14.18 -13.32 9.01
CA LEU A 79 14.87 -14.15 10.02
C LEU A 79 16.19 -14.75 9.52
N VAL A 80 16.32 -14.93 8.22
CA VAL A 80 17.51 -15.54 7.60
C VAL A 80 18.33 -14.51 6.83
N ILE A 81 17.66 -13.70 5.98
CA ILE A 81 18.34 -12.80 5.04
C ILE A 81 19.10 -11.69 5.79
N ILE A 82 18.45 -11.02 6.75
CA ILE A 82 19.06 -9.89 7.45
C ILE A 82 20.31 -10.31 8.25
N PRO A 83 20.29 -11.36 9.10
CA PRO A 83 21.47 -11.81 9.79
C PRO A 83 22.61 -12.24 8.86
N LEU A 84 22.31 -12.98 7.79
CA LEU A 84 23.33 -13.44 6.83
C LEU A 84 24.04 -12.26 6.16
N PHE A 85 23.30 -11.30 5.61
CA PHE A 85 23.89 -10.13 4.98
C PHE A 85 24.66 -9.28 6.00
N ALA A 86 24.11 -9.02 7.17
CA ALA A 86 24.79 -8.28 8.23
C ALA A 86 26.08 -8.93 8.72
N PHE A 87 26.13 -10.28 8.78
CA PHE A 87 27.32 -11.01 9.18
C PHE A 87 28.37 -11.06 8.08
N PHE A 88 28.02 -11.54 6.89
CA PHE A 88 29.00 -11.68 5.81
C PHE A 88 29.54 -10.33 5.33
N ASN A 89 28.72 -9.27 5.39
CA ASN A 89 29.17 -7.94 4.97
C ASN A 89 30.30 -7.34 5.82
N LEU A 90 30.57 -7.90 7.00
CA LEU A 90 31.76 -7.54 7.79
C LEU A 90 33.06 -7.77 7.02
N PHE A 91 33.07 -8.69 6.06
CA PHE A 91 34.24 -9.04 5.24
C PHE A 91 34.28 -8.31 3.90
N PHE A 92 33.16 -7.72 3.46
CA PHE A 92 33.06 -7.12 2.10
C PHE A 92 32.81 -5.62 2.10
N ASN A 93 32.29 -5.06 3.19
CA ASN A 93 31.99 -3.63 3.35
C ASN A 93 31.18 -3.03 2.17
N ARG A 94 30.09 -3.70 1.78
CA ARG A 94 29.17 -3.22 0.74
C ARG A 94 28.06 -2.38 1.33
N LYS A 95 27.46 -1.50 0.52
CA LYS A 95 26.26 -0.79 0.93
C LYS A 95 25.07 -1.75 0.90
N LEU A 96 24.52 -2.06 2.07
CA LEU A 96 23.33 -2.90 2.21
C LEU A 96 22.09 -2.03 2.33
N HIS A 97 21.11 -2.26 1.50
CA HIS A 97 19.82 -1.57 1.46
C HIS A 97 18.71 -2.56 1.79
N TYR A 98 17.84 -2.22 2.73
CA TYR A 98 16.68 -3.05 3.04
C TYR A 98 15.41 -2.28 2.71
N VAL A 99 14.66 -2.72 1.70
CA VAL A 99 13.33 -2.17 1.37
C VAL A 99 12.27 -2.98 2.07
N VAL A 100 11.59 -2.36 3.01
CA VAL A 100 10.51 -2.97 3.80
C VAL A 100 9.22 -2.92 3.00
N ILE A 101 8.41 -3.97 3.12
CA ILE A 101 7.08 -4.07 2.52
C ILE A 101 6.08 -4.41 3.62
N GLY A 102 5.11 -3.52 3.83
CA GLY A 102 4.10 -3.60 4.89
C GLY A 102 4.55 -3.02 6.24
N GLY A 103 3.58 -2.71 7.11
CA GLY A 103 3.75 -1.94 8.35
C GLY A 103 4.35 -2.68 9.55
N TRP A 104 4.78 -3.93 9.42
CA TRP A 104 5.08 -4.84 10.53
C TRP A 104 6.47 -4.70 11.18
N LEU A 105 7.43 -4.02 10.52
CA LEU A 105 8.83 -3.99 10.96
C LEU A 105 9.03 -3.35 12.35
N PRO A 106 8.38 -2.23 12.71
CA PRO A 106 8.56 -1.62 14.03
C PRO A 106 8.17 -2.57 15.18
N LEU A 107 7.02 -3.26 15.03
CA LEU A 107 6.57 -4.23 16.03
C LEU A 107 7.50 -5.46 16.09
N PHE A 108 8.02 -5.91 14.95
CA PHE A 108 9.01 -6.99 14.92
C PHE A 108 10.30 -6.57 15.63
N ALA A 109 10.83 -5.41 15.34
CA ALA A 109 12.07 -4.90 15.93
C ALA A 109 11.93 -4.69 17.45
N SER A 110 10.76 -4.26 17.95
CA SER A 110 10.50 -4.11 19.38
C SER A 110 10.57 -5.46 20.12
N LYS A 111 10.09 -6.53 19.51
CA LYS A 111 10.07 -7.90 20.09
C LYS A 111 11.39 -8.65 19.94
N HIS A 112 12.30 -8.21 19.04
CA HIS A 112 13.51 -8.92 18.68
C HIS A 112 14.78 -8.05 18.77
N PRO A 113 15.32 -7.77 19.98
CA PRO A 113 16.47 -6.87 20.17
C PRO A 113 17.72 -7.25 19.36
N ILE A 114 17.96 -8.54 19.16
CA ILE A 114 19.12 -9.02 18.37
C ILE A 114 18.99 -8.55 16.92
N TYR A 115 17.79 -8.58 16.35
CA TYR A 115 17.56 -8.12 14.98
C TYR A 115 17.76 -6.61 14.82
N ARG A 116 17.49 -5.81 15.86
CA ARG A 116 17.82 -4.37 15.86
C ARG A 116 19.31 -4.15 15.62
N SER A 117 20.18 -4.97 16.23
CA SER A 117 21.64 -4.85 16.02
C SER A 117 22.05 -5.19 14.59
N PHE A 118 21.39 -6.15 13.93
CA PHE A 118 21.63 -6.43 12.52
C PHE A 118 21.10 -5.33 11.61
N LEU A 119 19.92 -4.81 11.86
CA LEU A 119 19.32 -3.73 11.09
C LEU A 119 20.18 -2.45 11.12
N LYS A 120 20.76 -2.10 12.24
CA LYS A 120 21.70 -0.96 12.37
C LYS A 120 22.96 -1.09 11.52
N ARG A 121 23.30 -2.27 11.02
CA ARG A 121 24.46 -2.50 10.14
C ARG A 121 24.15 -2.29 8.66
N PHE A 122 22.89 -2.12 8.30
CA PHE A 122 22.50 -1.75 6.95
C PHE A 122 22.87 -0.29 6.68
N HIS A 123 23.27 -0.01 5.44
CA HIS A 123 23.55 1.36 5.02
C HIS A 123 22.27 2.18 5.10
N GLN A 124 21.14 1.63 4.58
CA GLN A 124 19.85 2.28 4.61
C GLN A 124 18.71 1.25 4.72
N ILE A 125 17.66 1.62 5.46
CA ILE A 125 16.41 0.86 5.56
C ILE A 125 15.30 1.75 5.04
N TYR A 126 14.62 1.30 4.00
CA TYR A 126 13.53 2.04 3.37
C TYR A 126 12.20 1.54 3.93
N VAL A 127 11.48 2.41 4.60
CA VAL A 127 10.18 2.14 5.23
C VAL A 127 9.07 2.87 4.47
N GLU A 128 7.85 2.36 4.51
CA GLU A 128 6.77 2.88 3.66
C GLU A 128 6.15 4.19 4.18
N THR A 129 6.28 4.49 5.50
CA THR A 129 5.56 5.58 6.16
C THR A 129 6.43 6.32 7.16
N ASN A 130 6.09 7.59 7.44
CA ASN A 130 6.72 8.37 8.51
C ASN A 130 6.46 7.72 9.88
N LEU A 131 5.27 7.17 10.10
CA LEU A 131 4.98 6.42 11.32
C LEU A 131 5.99 5.30 11.57
N MET A 132 6.32 4.51 10.54
CA MET A 132 7.34 3.45 10.67
C MET A 132 8.73 4.01 10.93
N HIS A 133 9.10 5.13 10.28
CA HIS A 133 10.37 5.83 10.50
C HIS A 133 10.50 6.25 11.96
N ASP A 134 9.50 6.92 12.50
CA ASP A 134 9.49 7.42 13.87
C ASP A 134 9.52 6.29 14.91
N GLU A 135 8.74 5.24 14.70
CA GLU A 135 8.71 4.09 15.60
C GLU A 135 10.05 3.32 15.62
N LEU A 136 10.75 3.23 14.50
CA LEU A 136 12.09 2.63 14.45
C LEU A 136 13.15 3.55 15.05
N SER A 137 13.05 4.85 14.84
CA SER A 137 13.93 5.86 15.46
C SER A 137 13.84 5.83 16.99
N LYS A 138 12.64 5.71 17.56
CA LYS A 138 12.44 5.51 19.01
C LYS A 138 13.14 4.24 19.54
N GLN A 139 13.36 3.24 18.68
CA GLN A 139 14.10 2.01 19.01
C GLN A 139 15.60 2.11 18.72
N GLY A 140 16.09 3.31 18.33
CA GLY A 140 17.48 3.61 18.02
C GLY A 140 17.93 3.04 16.66
N ILE A 141 17.01 2.82 15.72
CA ILE A 141 17.29 2.46 14.31
C ILE A 141 17.13 3.75 13.50
N ASN A 142 18.21 4.50 13.32
CA ASN A 142 18.20 5.85 12.73
C ASN A 142 18.63 5.87 11.25
N ASN A 143 18.97 4.74 10.67
CA ASN A 143 19.32 4.55 9.27
C ASN A 143 18.09 4.24 8.40
N THR A 144 16.97 4.91 8.67
CA THR A 144 15.71 4.73 7.95
C THR A 144 15.41 5.92 7.06
N VAL A 145 14.87 5.65 5.87
CA VAL A 145 14.38 6.64 4.89
C VAL A 145 12.96 6.23 4.49
N VAL A 146 12.08 7.20 4.33
CA VAL A 146 10.72 6.94 3.86
C VAL A 146 10.75 6.71 2.34
N LEU A 147 10.30 5.53 1.93
CA LEU A 147 10.13 5.09 0.56
C LEU A 147 8.69 4.59 0.42
N PRO A 148 7.76 5.42 0.00
CA PRO A 148 6.34 5.05 -0.05
C PRO A 148 6.10 3.83 -0.94
N ASN A 149 4.94 3.23 -0.80
CA ASN A 149 4.52 2.22 -1.74
C ASN A 149 4.31 2.86 -3.12
N CYS A 150 4.59 2.11 -4.18
CA CYS A 150 4.43 2.58 -5.55
C CYS A 150 3.86 1.49 -6.44
N LYS A 151 3.24 1.92 -7.51
CA LYS A 151 2.84 1.05 -8.62
C LYS A 151 2.67 1.90 -9.88
N LYS A 152 2.75 1.27 -11.04
CA LYS A 152 2.41 1.94 -12.29
C LYS A 152 0.94 2.35 -12.27
N LEU A 153 0.68 3.65 -12.31
CA LEU A 153 -0.63 4.25 -12.21
C LEU A 153 -1.07 4.83 -13.56
N ASP A 154 -2.28 4.47 -13.99
CA ASP A 154 -2.98 5.14 -15.06
C ASP A 154 -3.77 6.30 -14.43
N ILE A 155 -3.16 7.48 -14.39
CA ILE A 155 -3.78 8.67 -13.78
C ILE A 155 -4.96 9.13 -14.64
N CYS A 156 -6.11 9.35 -14.01
CA CYS A 156 -7.31 9.84 -14.66
C CYS A 156 -7.05 11.20 -15.31
N PRO A 157 -7.38 11.40 -16.59
CA PRO A 157 -7.24 12.69 -17.24
C PRO A 157 -8.12 13.77 -16.58
N GLU A 158 -7.60 15.00 -16.45
CA GLU A 158 -8.29 16.09 -15.77
C GLU A 158 -9.71 16.37 -16.32
N ASN A 159 -9.88 16.30 -17.63
CA ASN A 159 -11.20 16.50 -18.26
C ASN A 159 -12.25 15.45 -17.85
N ASN A 160 -11.84 14.29 -17.35
CA ASN A 160 -12.75 13.26 -16.84
C ASN A 160 -13.17 13.49 -15.37
N LEU A 161 -12.56 14.47 -14.70
CA LEU A 161 -12.94 14.83 -13.31
C LEU A 161 -14.21 15.70 -13.30
N PHE A 162 -14.50 16.42 -14.39
CA PHE A 162 -15.67 17.30 -14.56
C PHE A 162 -16.86 16.47 -14.99
N ARG A 163 -17.51 15.80 -14.06
CA ARG A 163 -18.75 15.08 -14.34
C ARG A 163 -19.88 15.66 -13.51
N GLN A 164 -21.06 15.66 -14.09
CA GLN A 164 -22.28 16.01 -13.36
C GLN A 164 -22.59 14.85 -12.39
N GLU A 165 -22.57 15.14 -11.11
CA GLU A 165 -22.96 14.17 -10.09
C GLU A 165 -24.48 14.02 -10.09
N THR A 166 -24.95 12.79 -10.23
CA THR A 166 -26.39 12.45 -10.21
C THR A 166 -26.73 11.68 -8.94
N SER A 167 -27.86 11.99 -8.33
CA SER A 167 -28.37 11.21 -7.18
C SER A 167 -29.04 9.91 -7.66
N PRO A 168 -28.81 8.77 -6.99
CA PRO A 168 -27.95 8.58 -5.82
C PRO A 168 -26.47 8.62 -6.15
N LEU A 169 -25.65 9.17 -5.23
CA LEU A 169 -24.19 9.26 -5.37
C LEU A 169 -23.55 7.89 -5.16
N PRO A 170 -22.77 7.37 -6.12
CA PRO A 170 -22.17 6.05 -6.02
C PRO A 170 -20.92 6.06 -5.14
N LEU A 171 -20.94 5.30 -4.06
CA LEU A 171 -19.80 5.03 -3.20
C LEU A 171 -19.23 3.64 -3.46
N CYS A 172 -17.97 3.42 -3.12
CA CYS A 172 -17.40 2.08 -3.17
C CYS A 172 -16.49 1.78 -1.97
N THR A 173 -16.33 0.49 -1.65
CA THR A 173 -15.19 -0.06 -0.92
C THR A 173 -14.35 -0.90 -1.87
N PHE A 174 -13.02 -0.87 -1.72
CA PHE A 174 -12.10 -1.58 -2.59
C PHE A 174 -10.96 -2.21 -1.78
N SER A 175 -11.23 -3.37 -1.18
CA SER A 175 -10.30 -4.09 -0.32
C SER A 175 -10.74 -5.55 -0.18
N ARG A 176 -9.94 -6.38 0.49
CA ARG A 176 -10.42 -7.68 0.96
C ARG A 176 -11.68 -7.49 1.81
N VAL A 177 -12.66 -8.36 1.65
CA VAL A 177 -13.94 -8.29 2.36
C VAL A 177 -13.83 -9.10 3.65
N ASN A 178 -13.57 -8.41 4.74
CA ASN A 178 -13.52 -8.93 6.11
C ASN A 178 -13.90 -7.83 7.11
N ARG A 179 -14.05 -8.20 8.38
CA ARG A 179 -14.47 -7.28 9.46
C ARG A 179 -13.50 -6.13 9.66
N GLU A 180 -12.20 -6.43 9.67
CA GLU A 180 -11.15 -5.45 9.98
C GLU A 180 -10.95 -4.39 8.88
N LYS A 181 -11.41 -4.67 7.66
CA LYS A 181 -11.45 -3.68 6.56
C LYS A 181 -12.63 -2.70 6.68
N GLY A 182 -13.47 -2.88 7.70
CA GLY A 182 -14.55 -1.94 8.03
C GLY A 182 -15.73 -2.00 7.05
N ILE A 183 -15.90 -3.11 6.31
CA ILE A 183 -17.01 -3.23 5.35
C ILE A 183 -18.37 -3.07 6.05
N GLY A 184 -18.55 -3.67 7.24
CA GLY A 184 -19.76 -3.49 8.04
C GLY A 184 -20.00 -2.04 8.45
N ILE A 185 -18.92 -1.31 8.79
CA ILE A 185 -18.98 0.12 9.13
C ILE A 185 -19.46 0.94 7.92
N ALA A 186 -18.93 0.66 6.72
CA ALA A 186 -19.34 1.35 5.51
C ALA A 186 -20.82 1.10 5.18
N ILE A 187 -21.29 -0.14 5.28
CA ILE A 187 -22.69 -0.52 5.05
C ILE A 187 -23.61 0.21 6.03
N GLU A 188 -23.30 0.13 7.32
CA GLU A 188 -24.09 0.77 8.37
C GLU A 188 -24.15 2.29 8.22
N ALA A 189 -23.02 2.92 7.88
CA ALA A 189 -22.95 4.36 7.67
C ALA A 189 -23.79 4.84 6.51
N VAL A 190 -23.80 4.09 5.38
CA VAL A 190 -24.64 4.43 4.21
C VAL A 190 -26.13 4.25 4.53
N ARG A 191 -26.51 3.21 5.27
CA ARG A 191 -27.89 3.03 5.72
C ARG A 191 -28.36 4.21 6.62
N LYS A 192 -27.56 4.56 7.64
CA LYS A 192 -27.85 5.68 8.55
C LYS A 192 -27.95 7.01 7.80
N ALA A 193 -27.04 7.27 6.85
CA ALA A 193 -27.07 8.49 6.07
C ALA A 193 -28.32 8.60 5.19
N ASN A 194 -28.70 7.55 4.49
CA ASN A 194 -29.90 7.52 3.67
C ASN A 194 -31.19 7.66 4.51
N GLU A 195 -31.26 6.99 5.65
CA GLU A 195 -32.36 7.11 6.60
C GLU A 195 -32.53 8.53 7.13
N ALA A 196 -31.42 9.14 7.61
CA ALA A 196 -31.41 10.51 8.10
C ALA A 196 -31.81 11.55 7.05
N LEU A 197 -31.44 11.32 5.78
CA LEU A 197 -31.79 12.18 4.64
C LEU A 197 -33.22 11.91 4.10
N GLY A 198 -33.90 10.87 4.57
CA GLY A 198 -35.22 10.47 4.12
C GLY A 198 -35.32 10.07 2.64
N LYS A 199 -34.19 9.72 2.01
CA LYS A 199 -34.09 9.33 0.60
C LYS A 199 -32.85 8.49 0.35
N THR A 200 -32.83 7.72 -0.76
CA THR A 200 -31.61 7.07 -1.25
C THR A 200 -30.69 8.11 -1.85
N ALA A 201 -29.86 8.75 -1.01
CA ALA A 201 -28.86 9.72 -1.43
C ALA A 201 -27.58 9.04 -1.92
N PHE A 202 -27.25 7.87 -1.38
CA PHE A 202 -26.03 7.12 -1.66
C PHE A 202 -26.33 5.67 -2.01
N THR A 203 -25.52 5.10 -2.91
CA THR A 203 -25.40 3.66 -3.14
C THR A 203 -23.98 3.21 -2.78
N LEU A 204 -23.81 1.91 -2.46
CA LEU A 204 -22.51 1.35 -2.10
C LEU A 204 -22.23 0.08 -2.90
N ASP A 205 -21.18 0.10 -3.70
CA ASP A 205 -20.62 -1.06 -4.36
C ASP A 205 -19.40 -1.58 -3.59
N ILE A 206 -19.39 -2.89 -3.29
CA ILE A 206 -18.35 -3.55 -2.51
C ILE A 206 -17.50 -4.40 -3.43
N PHE A 207 -16.19 -4.10 -3.52
CA PHE A 207 -15.22 -4.85 -4.32
C PHE A 207 -14.18 -5.53 -3.44
N GLY A 208 -13.83 -6.77 -3.79
CA GLY A 208 -12.72 -7.50 -3.22
C GLY A 208 -12.99 -8.98 -2.98
N ASN A 209 -11.93 -9.71 -2.68
CA ASN A 209 -12.04 -11.12 -2.31
C ASN A 209 -12.68 -11.27 -0.94
N ILE A 210 -13.66 -12.15 -0.82
CA ILE A 210 -14.34 -12.44 0.44
C ILE A 210 -13.46 -13.39 1.25
N GLU A 211 -13.02 -12.95 2.44
CA GLU A 211 -12.24 -13.76 3.38
C GLU A 211 -13.10 -14.36 4.51
N GLU A 212 -14.24 -13.74 4.81
CA GLU A 212 -15.20 -14.17 5.83
C GLU A 212 -16.60 -14.35 5.21
N PRO A 213 -16.85 -15.42 4.42
CA PRO A 213 -18.07 -15.54 3.63
C PRO A 213 -19.35 -15.63 4.47
N GLU A 214 -19.35 -16.38 5.57
CA GLU A 214 -20.52 -16.53 6.44
C GLU A 214 -20.96 -15.18 7.00
N TRP A 215 -20.04 -14.44 7.61
CA TRP A 215 -20.30 -13.10 8.14
C TRP A 215 -20.76 -12.13 7.05
N PHE A 216 -20.15 -12.19 5.88
CA PHE A 216 -20.48 -11.25 4.81
C PHE A 216 -21.87 -11.54 4.22
N HIS A 217 -22.26 -12.81 4.10
CA HIS A 217 -23.61 -13.19 3.67
C HIS A 217 -24.66 -12.72 4.67
N GLU A 218 -24.48 -12.95 5.98
CA GLU A 218 -25.37 -12.44 7.02
C GLU A 218 -25.53 -10.92 6.92
N LEU A 219 -24.43 -10.19 6.69
CA LEU A 219 -24.43 -8.74 6.55
C LEU A 219 -25.20 -8.25 5.32
N LEU A 220 -25.23 -9.05 4.25
CA LEU A 220 -25.93 -8.76 3.01
C LEU A 220 -27.36 -9.33 2.93
N GLU A 221 -27.79 -10.23 3.82
CA GLU A 221 -29.14 -10.79 3.83
C GLU A 221 -30.24 -9.73 4.02
N GLU A 222 -29.90 -8.60 4.63
CA GLU A 222 -30.75 -7.39 4.69
C GLU A 222 -30.60 -6.51 3.43
N GLN A 223 -30.31 -7.07 2.26
CA GLN A 223 -30.00 -6.30 1.05
C GLN A 223 -31.19 -5.44 0.60
N SER A 224 -30.86 -4.18 0.44
CA SER A 224 -31.60 -3.26 -0.41
C SER A 224 -30.89 -3.14 -1.78
N ASP A 225 -31.57 -2.65 -2.82
CA ASP A 225 -30.96 -2.32 -4.12
C ASP A 225 -29.81 -1.28 -4.01
N VAL A 226 -29.59 -0.75 -2.83
CA VAL A 226 -28.63 0.31 -2.48
C VAL A 226 -27.22 -0.21 -2.25
N ILE A 227 -27.05 -1.46 -1.76
CA ILE A 227 -25.75 -2.04 -1.40
C ILE A 227 -25.52 -3.31 -2.22
N LYS A 228 -24.43 -3.36 -3.01
CA LYS A 228 -24.16 -4.45 -3.94
C LYS A 228 -22.72 -4.95 -3.84
N TYR A 229 -22.55 -6.26 -3.79
CA TYR A 229 -21.24 -6.88 -4.00
C TYR A 229 -20.96 -7.01 -5.50
N LYS A 230 -19.81 -6.53 -5.93
CA LYS A 230 -19.39 -6.49 -7.35
C LYS A 230 -18.24 -7.44 -7.69
N GLY A 231 -17.81 -8.25 -6.75
CA GLY A 231 -16.72 -9.19 -6.99
C GLY A 231 -15.33 -8.55 -6.94
N THR A 232 -14.38 -9.21 -7.58
CA THR A 232 -12.99 -8.76 -7.65
C THR A 232 -12.70 -8.07 -8.98
N ILE A 233 -11.80 -7.09 -8.94
CA ILE A 233 -11.35 -6.36 -10.14
C ILE A 233 -9.89 -6.70 -10.40
N PRO A 234 -9.49 -6.94 -11.65
CA PRO A 234 -8.08 -7.06 -12.03
C PRO A 234 -7.28 -5.81 -11.62
N PHE A 235 -6.07 -6.03 -11.17
CA PHE A 235 -5.19 -5.01 -10.62
C PHE A 235 -4.97 -3.81 -11.56
N ASP A 236 -4.86 -4.06 -12.85
CA ASP A 236 -4.65 -3.07 -13.92
C ASP A 236 -5.90 -2.24 -14.25
N LYS A 237 -7.07 -2.61 -13.71
CA LYS A 237 -8.35 -1.93 -13.97
C LYS A 237 -8.89 -1.14 -12.77
N SER A 238 -8.17 -1.13 -11.65
CA SER A 238 -8.64 -0.50 -10.41
C SER A 238 -8.96 0.98 -10.61
N THR A 239 -8.06 1.76 -11.20
CA THR A 239 -8.24 3.20 -11.44
C THR A 239 -9.46 3.48 -12.35
N ALA A 240 -9.61 2.75 -13.46
CA ALA A 240 -10.72 2.91 -14.39
C ALA A 240 -12.08 2.56 -13.77
N VAL A 241 -12.12 1.62 -12.81
CA VAL A 241 -13.33 1.29 -12.08
C VAL A 241 -13.61 2.37 -11.03
N LEU A 242 -12.62 2.71 -10.21
CA LEU A 242 -12.76 3.69 -9.14
C LEU A 242 -13.17 5.06 -9.66
N SER A 243 -12.68 5.49 -10.83
CA SER A 243 -13.03 6.80 -11.42
C SER A 243 -14.53 7.02 -11.66
N LYS A 244 -15.35 5.98 -11.57
CA LYS A 244 -16.81 6.05 -11.73
C LYS A 244 -17.55 6.41 -10.44
N TYR A 245 -16.86 6.38 -9.29
CA TYR A 245 -17.46 6.57 -7.98
C TYR A 245 -17.31 8.02 -7.49
N TYR A 246 -18.20 8.40 -6.59
CA TYR A 246 -18.19 9.69 -5.92
C TYR A 246 -17.09 9.75 -4.87
N LEU A 247 -17.00 8.72 -4.00
CA LEU A 247 -16.01 8.55 -2.95
C LEU A 247 -15.60 7.08 -2.81
N LEU A 248 -14.36 6.86 -2.40
CA LEU A 248 -13.91 5.59 -1.83
C LEU A 248 -14.12 5.61 -0.31
N LEU A 249 -14.81 4.62 0.24
CA LEU A 249 -14.88 4.39 1.69
C LEU A 249 -13.82 3.39 2.11
N PHE A 250 -12.92 3.82 3.01
CA PHE A 250 -11.80 3.00 3.50
C PHE A 250 -11.72 3.04 5.04
N PRO A 251 -12.78 2.60 5.76
CA PRO A 251 -12.87 2.67 7.21
C PRO A 251 -12.14 1.50 7.90
N THR A 252 -10.97 1.12 7.42
CA THR A 252 -10.16 0.00 7.92
C THR A 252 -9.69 0.22 9.34
N PHE A 253 -9.65 -0.86 10.13
CA PHE A 253 -8.96 -0.92 11.42
C PHE A 253 -8.07 -2.17 11.51
N TYR A 254 -7.56 -2.62 10.36
CA TYR A 254 -6.67 -3.77 10.25
C TYR A 254 -5.26 -3.43 10.76
N ASP A 255 -4.80 -4.14 11.80
CA ASP A 255 -3.49 -3.89 12.43
C ASP A 255 -2.29 -4.10 11.52
N GLY A 256 -2.45 -4.87 10.47
CA GLY A 256 -1.42 -5.11 9.46
C GLY A 256 -1.40 -4.10 8.30
N GLU A 257 -2.17 -3.01 8.38
CA GLU A 257 -2.17 -1.98 7.35
C GLU A 257 -0.80 -1.30 7.31
N GLY A 258 -0.16 -1.36 6.14
CA GLY A 258 1.08 -0.62 5.90
C GLY A 258 0.79 0.64 5.10
N PHE A 259 1.12 0.61 3.82
CA PHE A 259 0.79 1.65 2.85
C PHE A 259 -0.26 1.11 1.86
N PRO A 260 -1.57 1.40 2.06
CA PRO A 260 -2.64 0.78 1.27
C PRO A 260 -2.62 1.20 -0.20
N GLY A 261 -2.36 0.27 -1.09
CA GLY A 261 -2.37 0.50 -2.54
C GLY A 261 -3.72 1.00 -3.07
N THR A 262 -4.81 0.66 -2.39
CA THR A 262 -6.17 1.15 -2.72
C THR A 262 -6.29 2.67 -2.61
N LEU A 263 -5.65 3.29 -1.63
CA LEU A 263 -5.66 4.75 -1.50
C LEU A 263 -4.88 5.41 -2.64
N ILE A 264 -3.77 4.80 -3.09
CA ILE A 264 -3.04 5.26 -4.28
C ILE A 264 -3.92 5.15 -5.53
N ASP A 265 -4.68 4.05 -5.67
CA ASP A 265 -5.63 3.87 -6.78
C ASP A 265 -6.71 4.94 -6.78
N ALA A 266 -7.24 5.28 -5.62
CA ALA A 266 -8.24 6.34 -5.48
C ALA A 266 -7.66 7.71 -5.89
N LEU A 267 -6.44 8.02 -5.44
CA LEU A 267 -5.74 9.24 -5.87
C LEU A 267 -5.59 9.28 -7.40
N ALA A 268 -5.10 8.20 -8.01
CA ALA A 268 -4.93 8.13 -9.47
C ALA A 268 -6.26 8.19 -10.23
N ALA A 269 -7.34 7.68 -9.66
CA ALA A 269 -8.68 7.76 -10.21
C ALA A 269 -9.31 9.16 -10.06
N GLY A 270 -8.69 10.06 -9.31
CA GLY A 270 -9.23 11.38 -9.00
C GLY A 270 -10.48 11.30 -8.13
N ILE A 271 -10.59 10.29 -7.25
CA ILE A 271 -11.69 10.20 -6.29
C ILE A 271 -11.18 10.38 -4.87
N PRO A 272 -11.78 11.28 -4.08
CA PRO A 272 -11.41 11.43 -2.69
C PRO A 272 -11.76 10.18 -1.88
N ALA A 273 -10.90 9.86 -0.91
CA ALA A 273 -11.13 8.75 -0.01
C ALA A 273 -11.62 9.23 1.36
N VAL A 274 -12.58 8.53 1.96
CA VAL A 274 -12.91 8.66 3.38
C VAL A 274 -12.22 7.53 4.11
N ALA A 275 -11.13 7.83 4.81
CA ALA A 275 -10.31 6.85 5.50
C ALA A 275 -10.38 7.03 7.02
N SER A 276 -10.30 5.92 7.75
CA SER A 276 -10.16 5.98 9.21
C SER A 276 -8.79 6.53 9.60
N ASN A 277 -8.72 7.26 10.72
CA ASN A 277 -7.46 7.64 11.36
C ASN A 277 -6.80 6.39 11.98
N TRP A 278 -6.28 5.54 11.12
CA TRP A 278 -5.70 4.25 11.48
C TRP A 278 -4.35 4.05 10.79
N MET A 279 -3.35 3.62 11.57
CA MET A 279 -1.98 3.45 11.09
C MET A 279 -1.51 4.68 10.31
N ALA A 280 -1.08 4.52 9.05
CA ALA A 280 -0.55 5.60 8.21
C ALA A 280 -1.56 6.17 7.20
N ASN A 281 -2.86 5.89 7.34
CA ASN A 281 -3.85 6.37 6.37
C ASN A 281 -3.82 7.91 6.20
N ALA A 282 -3.63 8.65 7.30
CA ALA A 282 -3.54 10.11 7.29
C ALA A 282 -2.24 10.66 6.64
N GLU A 283 -1.25 9.81 6.36
CA GLU A 283 -0.08 10.21 5.56
C GLU A 283 -0.39 10.21 4.06
N ILE A 284 -1.39 9.42 3.64
CA ILE A 284 -1.77 9.27 2.24
C ILE A 284 -2.96 10.16 1.89
N VAL A 285 -3.98 10.15 2.75
CA VAL A 285 -5.18 10.98 2.62
C VAL A 285 -4.96 12.25 3.42
N GLU A 286 -4.80 13.37 2.73
CA GLU A 286 -4.72 14.71 3.36
C GLU A 286 -6.13 15.21 3.62
N ASP A 287 -6.47 15.33 4.92
CA ASP A 287 -7.81 15.73 5.36
C ASP A 287 -8.22 17.09 4.79
N GLY A 288 -9.40 17.15 4.19
CA GLY A 288 -9.92 18.34 3.50
C GLY A 288 -9.26 18.67 2.15
N LYS A 289 -8.21 17.92 1.71
CA LYS A 289 -7.51 18.19 0.45
C LYS A 289 -7.63 17.07 -0.58
N THR A 290 -7.37 15.82 -0.18
CA THR A 290 -7.46 14.65 -1.06
C THR A 290 -8.50 13.64 -0.58
N GLY A 291 -9.18 13.95 0.52
CA GLY A 291 -10.20 13.12 1.13
C GLY A 291 -10.50 13.58 2.53
N PHE A 292 -11.03 12.68 3.35
CA PHE A 292 -11.44 12.96 4.73
C PHE A 292 -10.92 11.87 5.66
N ILE A 293 -10.57 12.28 6.88
CA ILE A 293 -10.14 11.39 7.94
C ILE A 293 -11.24 11.31 9.01
N ILE A 294 -11.69 10.10 9.31
CA ILE A 294 -12.74 9.82 10.29
C ILE A 294 -12.20 9.00 11.47
N GLU A 295 -12.97 8.96 12.55
CA GLU A 295 -12.65 8.09 13.70
C GLU A 295 -12.71 6.60 13.30
N PRO A 296 -11.73 5.80 13.73
CA PRO A 296 -11.74 4.36 13.49
C PRO A 296 -12.95 3.69 14.19
N LYS A 297 -13.48 2.64 13.56
CA LYS A 297 -14.58 1.82 14.10
C LYS A 297 -15.88 2.58 14.37
N SER A 298 -16.09 3.74 13.73
CA SER A 298 -17.27 4.59 13.92
C SER A 298 -18.10 4.72 12.65
N SER A 299 -19.23 4.02 12.57
CA SER A 299 -20.23 4.22 11.52
C SER A 299 -20.94 5.58 11.67
N ASP A 300 -21.04 6.11 12.88
CA ASP A 300 -21.65 7.42 13.15
C ASP A 300 -20.79 8.56 12.58
N SER A 301 -19.48 8.51 12.79
CA SER A 301 -18.55 9.50 12.21
C SER A 301 -18.62 9.50 10.68
N LEU A 302 -18.62 8.32 10.08
CA LEU A 302 -18.74 8.17 8.62
C LEU A 302 -20.10 8.65 8.10
N SER A 303 -21.19 8.28 8.78
CA SER A 303 -22.55 8.69 8.41
C SER A 303 -22.73 10.21 8.49
N ALA A 304 -22.24 10.86 9.56
CA ALA A 304 -22.31 12.29 9.71
C ALA A 304 -21.61 13.03 8.57
N LEU A 305 -20.41 12.57 8.17
CA LEU A 305 -19.70 13.12 7.03
C LEU A 305 -20.48 12.92 5.71
N LEU A 306 -21.06 11.75 5.48
CA LEU A 306 -21.87 11.50 4.29
C LEU A 306 -23.08 12.43 4.21
N ILE A 307 -23.77 12.67 5.33
CA ILE A 307 -24.90 13.61 5.41
C ILE A 307 -24.45 15.04 5.05
N GLU A 308 -23.30 15.49 5.55
CA GLU A 308 -22.74 16.79 5.21
C GLU A 308 -22.46 16.89 3.69
N LEU A 309 -21.80 15.86 3.12
CA LEU A 309 -21.41 15.83 1.71
C LEU A 309 -22.61 15.72 0.75
N ALA A 310 -23.75 15.18 1.20
CA ALA A 310 -24.99 15.17 0.42
C ALA A 310 -25.50 16.58 0.06
N HIS A 311 -25.04 17.62 0.77
CA HIS A 311 -25.42 19.02 0.57
C HIS A 311 -24.32 19.89 -0.04
N ARG A 312 -23.11 19.35 -0.29
CA ARG A 312 -21.91 20.12 -0.70
C ARG A 312 -21.20 19.50 -1.91
N HIS A 313 -21.91 19.30 -3.00
CA HIS A 313 -21.36 18.64 -4.18
C HIS A 313 -20.17 19.36 -4.84
N ASP A 314 -20.13 20.69 -4.80
CA ASP A 314 -19.10 21.49 -5.49
C ASP A 314 -17.71 21.40 -4.82
N ALA A 315 -17.65 21.03 -3.54
CA ALA A 315 -16.40 20.98 -2.79
C ALA A 315 -15.42 19.88 -3.27
N LEU A 316 -15.92 18.84 -3.96
CA LEU A 316 -15.09 17.70 -4.33
C LEU A 316 -14.28 17.90 -5.61
N LEU A 317 -14.61 18.89 -6.47
CA LEU A 317 -13.86 19.09 -7.72
C LEU A 317 -12.39 19.45 -7.47
N ILE A 318 -12.15 20.41 -6.58
CA ILE A 318 -10.77 20.79 -6.18
C ILE A 318 -10.06 19.59 -5.55
N MET A 319 -10.77 18.85 -4.70
CA MET A 319 -10.23 17.66 -4.04
C MET A 319 -9.85 16.57 -5.04
N ARG A 320 -10.65 16.37 -6.11
CA ARG A 320 -10.34 15.44 -7.21
C ARG A 320 -9.07 15.84 -7.97
N MET A 321 -8.89 17.12 -8.24
CA MET A 321 -7.66 17.64 -8.85
C MET A 321 -6.44 17.41 -7.95
N ASN A 322 -6.57 17.68 -6.65
CA ASN A 322 -5.50 17.40 -5.68
C ASN A 322 -5.15 15.90 -5.62
N CYS A 323 -6.15 15.01 -5.75
CA CYS A 323 -5.90 13.57 -5.79
C CYS A 323 -4.97 13.19 -6.95
N ILE A 324 -5.27 13.58 -8.18
CA ILE A 324 -4.44 13.22 -9.35
C ILE A 324 -3.04 13.86 -9.29
N GLN A 325 -2.91 15.06 -8.73
CA GLN A 325 -1.61 15.68 -8.50
C GLN A 325 -0.78 14.86 -7.50
N LYS A 326 -1.37 14.49 -6.36
CA LYS A 326 -0.69 13.69 -5.35
C LYS A 326 -0.37 12.27 -5.83
N ALA A 327 -1.15 11.71 -6.75
CA ALA A 327 -0.86 10.38 -7.32
C ALA A 327 0.50 10.31 -8.04
N ALA A 328 1.01 11.43 -8.55
CA ALA A 328 2.32 11.50 -9.20
C ALA A 328 3.46 11.14 -8.25
N ASP A 329 3.33 11.43 -6.94
CA ASP A 329 4.34 11.11 -5.92
C ASP A 329 4.54 9.60 -5.74
N TYR A 330 3.57 8.78 -6.20
CA TYR A 330 3.55 7.33 -6.05
C TYR A 330 3.84 6.57 -7.35
N GLN A 331 4.26 7.29 -8.40
CA GLN A 331 4.75 6.66 -9.62
C GLN A 331 6.09 5.95 -9.36
N PRO A 332 6.35 4.83 -10.05
CA PRO A 332 7.56 4.03 -9.87
C PRO A 332 8.86 4.82 -10.01
N GLU A 333 8.90 5.72 -10.98
CA GLU A 333 10.07 6.54 -11.30
C GLU A 333 10.45 7.43 -10.11
N HIS A 334 9.46 8.11 -9.53
CA HIS A 334 9.69 9.03 -8.41
C HIS A 334 10.15 8.28 -7.16
N VAL A 335 9.53 7.14 -6.85
CA VAL A 335 9.92 6.31 -5.70
C VAL A 335 11.31 5.69 -5.90
N ALA A 336 11.64 5.28 -7.13
CA ALA A 336 12.96 4.76 -7.45
C ALA A 336 14.06 5.82 -7.35
N ASP A 337 13.76 7.12 -7.56
CA ASP A 337 14.72 8.21 -7.35
C ASP A 337 15.21 8.24 -5.91
N ILE A 338 14.32 8.12 -4.93
CA ILE A 338 14.66 8.09 -3.50
C ILE A 338 15.65 6.95 -3.18
N LEU A 339 15.42 5.77 -3.78
CA LEU A 339 16.34 4.63 -3.60
C LEU A 339 17.68 4.88 -4.29
N ALA A 340 17.66 5.44 -5.49
CA ALA A 340 18.84 5.64 -6.34
C ALA A 340 19.79 6.71 -5.79
N GLU A 341 19.33 7.68 -5.02
CA GLU A 341 20.17 8.69 -4.35
C GLU A 341 21.19 8.07 -3.41
N ASN A 342 20.96 6.84 -2.92
CA ASN A 342 21.81 6.15 -1.96
C ASN A 342 22.60 4.98 -2.59
N ILE A 343 22.36 4.61 -3.85
CA ILE A 343 23.05 3.59 -4.65
C ILE A 343 24.15 4.25 -5.51
#